data_dad6bebe1a6aa26568d0256898cc1566
#
_entry.id   dad6bebe1a6aa26568d0256898cc1566
#
_cell.length_a   1.000
_cell.length_b   1.000
_cell.length_c   1.000
_cell.angle_alpha   90.00
_cell.angle_beta   90.00
_cell.angle_gamma   90.00
#
_symmetry.space_group_name_H-M   'P 1'
#
loop_
_entity.id
_entity.type
_entity.pdbx_description
1 polymer ?
#
loop_
_entity_poly.entity_id
_entity_poly.type
_entity_poly.pdbx_seq_one_letter_code
_entity_poly.pdbx_strand_id
1 'polypeptide(L)'
;MEEEKLEEIISIEERLEQSEDKYVRLFAEFDNYKKRVKKEKEDLVLSTKTKVLSSVLDMDSDISLAIKSLNVVDDGLLLIAQKLENFLKSQGIESIQTDLYDEELHEVISVIEIGEHKIIDVVTKGYTLDGKPFRYPKIVLGK
;
A
#
# COMPACT_ATOMS: atom_id res chain seq x y z
N MET A 1 -69.08 10.87 -6.97
CA MET A 1 -68.40 11.52 -5.80
C MET A 1 -67.67 10.56 -4.89
N GLU A 2 -68.20 9.43 -4.47
CA GLU A 2 -67.47 8.45 -3.64
C GLU A 2 -66.46 7.64 -4.46
N GLU A 3 -66.81 7.24 -5.69
CA GLU A 3 -65.92 6.54 -6.61
C GLU A 3 -64.70 7.41 -7.02
N GLU A 4 -64.92 8.68 -7.34
CA GLU A 4 -63.81 9.62 -7.67
C GLU A 4 -62.85 9.82 -6.51
N LYS A 5 -63.36 9.89 -5.28
CA LYS A 5 -62.51 9.98 -4.08
C LYS A 5 -61.72 8.71 -3.83
N LEU A 6 -62.28 7.54 -4.14
CA LEU A 6 -61.60 6.25 -4.00
C LEU A 6 -60.49 6.12 -5.02
N GLU A 7 -60.70 6.53 -6.26
CA GLU A 7 -59.65 6.54 -7.31
C GLU A 7 -58.49 7.50 -6.96
N GLU A 8 -58.82 8.67 -6.40
CA GLU A 8 -57.81 9.64 -5.97
C GLU A 8 -56.96 9.09 -4.80
N ILE A 9 -57.58 8.40 -3.83
CA ILE A 9 -56.87 7.77 -2.72
C ILE A 9 -55.95 6.69 -3.23
N ILE A 10 -56.39 5.81 -4.11
CA ILE A 10 -55.58 4.74 -4.70
C ILE A 10 -54.38 5.35 -5.46
N SER A 11 -54.58 6.40 -6.24
CA SER A 11 -53.52 7.09 -6.96
C SER A 11 -52.48 7.73 -6.02
N ILE A 12 -52.89 8.24 -4.87
CA ILE A 12 -51.99 8.81 -3.87
C ILE A 12 -51.18 7.72 -3.17
N GLU A 13 -51.82 6.60 -2.82
CA GLU A 13 -51.15 5.44 -2.21
C GLU A 13 -50.06 4.85 -3.15
N GLU A 14 -50.39 4.67 -4.42
CA GLU A 14 -49.41 4.19 -5.44
C GLU A 14 -48.24 5.16 -5.59
N ARG A 15 -48.50 6.46 -5.57
CA ARG A 15 -47.41 7.46 -5.64
C ARG A 15 -46.57 7.49 -4.38
N LEU A 16 -47.16 7.23 -3.21
CA LEU A 16 -46.45 7.12 -1.94
C LEU A 16 -45.53 5.90 -1.97
N GLU A 17 -46.07 4.73 -2.34
CA GLU A 17 -45.28 3.49 -2.45
C GLU A 17 -44.12 3.66 -3.41
N GLN A 18 -44.32 4.23 -4.60
CA GLN A 18 -43.25 4.53 -5.55
C GLN A 18 -42.20 5.49 -4.99
N SER A 19 -42.59 6.44 -4.18
CA SER A 19 -41.71 7.40 -3.54
C SER A 19 -40.87 6.74 -2.45
N GLU A 20 -41.49 5.86 -1.65
CA GLU A 20 -40.81 5.08 -0.63
C GLU A 20 -39.78 4.12 -1.24
N ASP A 21 -40.14 3.41 -2.32
CA ASP A 21 -39.23 2.54 -3.04
C ASP A 21 -38.02 3.31 -3.61
N LYS A 22 -38.27 4.47 -4.20
CA LYS A 22 -37.18 5.34 -4.69
C LYS A 22 -36.30 5.82 -3.56
N TYR A 23 -36.87 6.17 -2.41
CA TYR A 23 -36.10 6.58 -1.23
C TYR A 23 -35.21 5.45 -0.70
N VAL A 24 -35.76 4.25 -0.54
CA VAL A 24 -35.02 3.08 -0.07
C VAL A 24 -33.86 2.77 -1.03
N ARG A 25 -34.12 2.80 -2.33
CA ARG A 25 -33.11 2.60 -3.35
C ARG A 25 -32.00 3.66 -3.30
N LEU A 26 -32.39 4.93 -3.23
CA LEU A 26 -31.45 6.06 -3.13
C LEU A 26 -30.61 5.97 -1.86
N PHE A 27 -31.21 5.57 -0.75
CA PHE A 27 -30.50 5.38 0.50
C PHE A 27 -29.43 4.27 0.38
N ALA A 28 -29.79 3.15 -0.23
CA ALA A 28 -28.82 2.06 -0.48
C ALA A 28 -27.69 2.49 -1.42
N GLU A 29 -28.02 3.23 -2.49
CA GLU A 29 -27.02 3.79 -3.41
C GLU A 29 -26.09 4.78 -2.70
N PHE A 30 -26.63 5.63 -1.83
CA PHE A 30 -25.86 6.58 -1.04
C PHE A 30 -24.92 5.88 -0.03
N ASP A 31 -25.37 4.80 0.62
CA ASP A 31 -24.54 4.04 1.54
C ASP A 31 -23.38 3.36 0.80
N ASN A 32 -23.66 2.77 -0.36
CA ASN A 32 -22.64 2.21 -1.23
C ASN A 32 -21.64 3.28 -1.72
N TYR A 33 -22.15 4.46 -2.08
CA TYR A 33 -21.30 5.59 -2.46
C TYR A 33 -20.37 6.02 -1.33
N LYS A 34 -20.87 6.15 -0.09
CA LYS A 34 -20.03 6.48 1.08
C LYS A 34 -18.92 5.46 1.30
N LYS A 35 -19.25 4.17 1.22
CA LYS A 35 -18.26 3.08 1.37
C LYS A 35 -17.18 3.15 0.29
N ARG A 36 -17.59 3.38 -0.97
CA ARG A 36 -16.66 3.55 -2.09
C ARG A 36 -15.74 4.75 -1.91
N VAL A 37 -16.29 5.93 -1.61
CA VAL A 37 -15.49 7.15 -1.41
C VAL A 37 -14.52 7.00 -0.26
N LYS A 38 -14.91 6.34 0.83
CA LYS A 38 -14.00 6.06 1.94
C LYS A 38 -12.81 5.22 1.48
N LYS A 39 -13.07 4.14 0.73
CA LYS A 39 -12.01 3.28 0.19
C LYS A 39 -11.10 4.02 -0.78
N GLU A 40 -11.67 4.76 -1.72
CA GLU A 40 -10.91 5.57 -2.69
C GLU A 40 -10.00 6.59 -1.99
N LYS A 41 -10.48 7.20 -0.89
CA LYS A 41 -9.68 8.13 -0.08
C LYS A 41 -8.51 7.43 0.61
N GLU A 42 -8.73 6.24 1.18
CA GLU A 42 -7.68 5.44 1.82
C GLU A 42 -6.61 5.02 0.79
N ASP A 43 -7.04 4.55 -0.38
CA ASP A 43 -6.16 4.17 -1.50
C ASP A 43 -5.36 5.37 -2.03
N LEU A 44 -5.99 6.54 -2.14
CA LEU A 44 -5.32 7.77 -2.57
C LEU A 44 -4.24 8.23 -1.56
N VAL A 45 -4.55 8.19 -0.27
CA VAL A 45 -3.58 8.52 0.79
C VAL A 45 -2.39 7.58 0.73
N LEU A 46 -2.64 6.27 0.61
CA LEU A 46 -1.61 5.25 0.50
C LEU A 46 -0.71 5.47 -0.72
N SER A 47 -1.32 5.64 -1.88
CA SER A 47 -0.62 5.89 -3.15
C SER A 47 0.23 7.16 -3.11
N THR A 48 -0.32 8.25 -2.55
CA THR A 48 0.39 9.52 -2.42
C THR A 48 1.58 9.39 -1.47
N LYS A 49 1.39 8.75 -0.32
CA LYS A 49 2.45 8.49 0.66
C LYS A 49 3.59 7.68 0.04
N THR A 50 3.26 6.60 -0.67
CA THR A 50 4.24 5.75 -1.37
C THR A 50 5.01 6.53 -2.43
N LYS A 51 4.32 7.34 -3.22
CA LYS A 51 4.93 8.14 -4.29
C LYS A 51 5.90 9.19 -3.76
N VAL A 52 5.52 9.93 -2.73
CA VAL A 52 6.37 10.96 -2.11
C VAL A 52 7.59 10.34 -1.46
N LEU A 53 7.42 9.21 -0.78
CA LEU A 53 8.51 8.55 -0.07
C LEU A 53 9.44 7.73 -0.99
N SER A 54 9.07 7.46 -2.24
CA SER A 54 9.90 6.64 -3.14
C SER A 54 11.32 7.19 -3.30
N SER A 55 11.49 8.51 -3.44
CA SER A 55 12.82 9.14 -3.53
C SER A 55 13.63 9.01 -2.25
N VAL A 56 12.96 9.04 -1.09
CA VAL A 56 13.62 8.84 0.21
C VAL A 56 14.08 7.39 0.37
N LEU A 57 13.31 6.43 -0.17
CA LEU A 57 13.68 5.02 -0.17
C LEU A 57 14.87 4.72 -1.09
N ASP A 58 14.98 5.44 -2.21
CA ASP A 58 16.16 5.37 -3.08
C ASP A 58 17.40 5.88 -2.35
N MET A 59 17.29 7.00 -1.62
CA MET A 59 18.38 7.51 -0.78
C MET A 59 18.81 6.51 0.31
N ASP A 60 17.87 5.81 0.96
CA ASP A 60 18.21 4.78 1.94
C ASP A 60 18.97 3.60 1.32
N SER A 61 18.58 3.19 0.11
CA SER A 61 19.28 2.17 -0.65
C SER A 61 20.69 2.63 -1.04
N ASP A 62 20.83 3.87 -1.50
CA ASP A 62 22.12 4.45 -1.90
C ASP A 62 23.10 4.59 -0.70
N ILE A 63 22.60 5.04 0.45
CA ILE A 63 23.39 5.12 1.69
C ILE A 63 23.84 3.72 2.11
N SER A 64 22.97 2.72 2.03
CA SER A 64 23.32 1.34 2.38
C SER A 64 24.38 0.75 1.44
N LEU A 65 24.28 1.07 0.15
CA LEU A 65 25.28 0.66 -0.84
C LEU A 65 26.63 1.36 -0.59
N ALA A 66 26.59 2.66 -0.28
CA ALA A 66 27.80 3.41 0.08
C ALA A 66 28.50 2.81 1.31
N ILE A 67 27.76 2.49 2.36
CA ILE A 67 28.31 1.82 3.56
C ILE A 67 28.97 0.49 3.20
N LYS A 68 28.34 -0.34 2.36
CA LYS A 68 28.89 -1.61 1.91
C LYS A 68 30.19 -1.47 1.09
N SER A 69 30.31 -0.39 0.31
CA SER A 69 31.47 -0.17 -0.56
C SER A 69 32.69 0.43 0.14
N LEU A 70 32.56 0.95 1.35
CA LEU A 70 33.62 1.57 2.12
C LEU A 70 34.40 0.54 2.93
N ASN A 71 35.74 0.59 2.87
CA ASN A 71 36.62 -0.24 3.72
C ASN A 71 36.60 0.21 5.18
N VAL A 72 36.38 1.50 5.40
CA VAL A 72 36.25 2.11 6.74
C VAL A 72 34.98 2.99 6.70
N VAL A 73 34.03 2.69 7.57
CA VAL A 73 32.77 3.44 7.63
C VAL A 73 32.92 4.53 8.69
N ASP A 74 32.64 5.77 8.31
CA ASP A 74 32.62 6.91 9.22
C ASP A 74 31.37 6.88 10.14
N ASP A 75 31.56 7.18 11.42
CA ASP A 75 30.48 7.23 12.41
C ASP A 75 29.37 8.23 12.02
N GLY A 76 29.73 9.30 11.31
CA GLY A 76 28.78 10.28 10.78
C GLY A 76 27.83 9.67 9.75
N LEU A 77 28.34 8.82 8.86
CA LEU A 77 27.52 8.13 7.86
C LEU A 77 26.58 7.12 8.51
N LEU A 78 27.05 6.38 9.51
CA LEU A 78 26.21 5.47 10.28
C LEU A 78 25.09 6.21 11.01
N LEU A 79 25.38 7.37 11.58
CA LEU A 79 24.38 8.20 12.25
C LEU A 79 23.30 8.71 11.27
N ILE A 80 23.68 9.09 10.05
CA ILE A 80 22.75 9.51 9.01
C ILE A 80 21.84 8.34 8.61
N ALA A 81 22.41 7.15 8.36
CA ALA A 81 21.65 5.95 8.05
C ALA A 81 20.64 5.61 9.14
N GLN A 82 21.04 5.66 10.40
CA GLN A 82 20.18 5.39 11.55
C GLN A 82 19.05 6.42 11.69
N LYS A 83 19.33 7.70 11.47
CA LYS A 83 18.30 8.76 11.48
C LYS A 83 17.28 8.56 10.38
N LEU A 84 17.72 8.18 9.19
CA LEU A 84 16.84 7.89 8.05
C LEU A 84 15.96 6.68 8.33
N GLU A 85 16.52 5.60 8.85
CA GLU A 85 15.78 4.41 9.25
C GLU A 85 14.71 4.72 10.31
N ASN A 86 15.06 5.50 11.33
CA ASN A 86 14.12 5.94 12.37
C ASN A 86 13.00 6.81 11.79
N PHE A 87 13.33 7.68 10.83
CA PHE A 87 12.32 8.48 10.13
C PHE A 87 11.36 7.57 9.34
N LEU A 88 11.87 6.62 8.58
CA LEU A 88 11.05 5.66 7.81
C LEU A 88 10.14 4.85 8.73
N LYS A 89 10.66 4.34 9.85
CA LYS A 89 9.87 3.63 10.87
C LYS A 89 8.75 4.50 11.45
N SER A 90 9.01 5.78 11.70
CA SER A 90 7.99 6.72 12.17
C SER A 90 6.85 6.94 11.16
N GLN A 91 7.10 6.69 9.88
CA GLN A 91 6.10 6.73 8.80
C GLN A 91 5.40 5.39 8.56
N GLY A 92 5.69 4.36 9.37
CA GLY A 92 5.18 3.00 9.22
C GLY A 92 5.88 2.21 8.11
N ILE A 93 7.08 2.65 7.70
CA ILE A 93 7.88 1.97 6.68
C ILE A 93 9.00 1.18 7.34
N GLU A 94 9.07 -0.10 7.00
CA GLU A 94 10.11 -1.00 7.47
C GLU A 94 10.77 -1.71 6.29
N SER A 95 12.07 -1.97 6.39
CA SER A 95 12.77 -2.74 5.38
C SER A 95 12.41 -4.22 5.45
N ILE A 96 12.22 -4.85 4.30
CA ILE A 96 12.01 -6.30 4.19
C ILE A 96 13.33 -7.00 4.49
N GLN A 97 13.31 -7.99 5.37
CA GLN A 97 14.48 -8.78 5.73
C GLN A 97 14.96 -9.60 4.53
N THR A 98 16.27 -9.71 4.38
CA THR A 98 16.92 -10.42 3.28
C THR A 98 17.91 -11.47 3.77
N ASP A 99 17.75 -11.95 5.00
CA ASP A 99 18.60 -13.00 5.58
C ASP A 99 18.29 -14.37 5.00
N LEU A 100 17.02 -14.63 4.72
CA LEU A 100 16.53 -15.85 4.11
C LEU A 100 15.73 -15.53 2.85
N TYR A 101 15.93 -16.35 1.81
CA TYR A 101 15.16 -16.21 0.57
C TYR A 101 13.70 -16.64 0.77
N ASP A 102 12.80 -15.79 0.34
CA ASP A 102 11.37 -16.03 0.28
C ASP A 102 10.85 -15.60 -1.10
N GLU A 103 10.26 -16.54 -1.83
CA GLU A 103 9.77 -16.32 -3.20
C GLU A 103 8.65 -15.28 -3.28
N GLU A 104 7.84 -15.15 -2.21
CA GLU A 104 6.74 -14.17 -2.16
C GLU A 104 7.20 -12.75 -1.82
N LEU A 105 8.36 -12.62 -1.18
CA LEU A 105 8.87 -11.35 -0.66
C LEU A 105 10.08 -10.79 -1.40
N HIS A 106 10.71 -11.58 -2.27
CA HIS A 106 11.96 -11.19 -2.95
C HIS A 106 11.85 -11.31 -4.47
N GLU A 107 12.31 -10.27 -5.17
CA GLU A 107 12.44 -10.26 -6.63
C GLU A 107 13.86 -10.68 -7.03
N VAL A 108 14.01 -11.86 -7.61
CA VAL A 108 15.30 -12.37 -8.09
C VAL A 108 15.61 -11.76 -9.45
N ILE A 109 16.66 -10.95 -9.53
CA ILE A 109 17.10 -10.32 -10.79
C ILE A 109 18.24 -11.08 -11.46
N SER A 110 18.99 -11.89 -10.71
CA SER A 110 20.09 -12.72 -11.23
C SER A 110 20.28 -13.96 -10.36
N VAL A 111 20.71 -15.04 -10.98
CA VAL A 111 21.05 -16.30 -10.29
C VAL A 111 22.49 -16.64 -10.60
N ILE A 112 23.28 -16.96 -9.56
CA ILE A 112 24.69 -17.40 -9.68
C ILE A 112 24.79 -18.83 -9.15
N GLU A 113 25.35 -19.72 -9.95
CA GLU A 113 25.59 -21.11 -9.53
C GLU A 113 26.76 -21.20 -8.57
N ILE A 114 26.47 -21.41 -7.29
CA ILE A 114 27.47 -21.59 -6.22
C ILE A 114 27.24 -22.86 -5.38
N GLY A 115 26.19 -23.63 -5.71
CA GLY A 115 25.83 -24.85 -4.98
C GLY A 115 25.10 -24.61 -3.64
N GLU A 116 24.73 -23.39 -3.32
CA GLU A 116 24.00 -23.04 -2.11
C GLU A 116 22.82 -22.11 -2.42
N HIS A 117 21.65 -22.40 -1.84
CA HIS A 117 20.44 -21.58 -1.99
C HIS A 117 20.47 -20.45 -0.94
N LYS A 118 21.05 -19.32 -1.32
CA LYS A 118 21.13 -18.15 -0.43
C LYS A 118 21.12 -16.83 -1.19
N ILE A 119 20.71 -15.75 -0.52
CA ILE A 119 20.85 -14.41 -1.05
C ILE A 119 22.33 -14.02 -1.02
N ILE A 120 22.89 -13.73 -2.19
CA ILE A 120 24.30 -13.34 -2.34
C ILE A 120 24.45 -11.83 -2.18
N ASP A 121 23.54 -11.07 -2.78
CA ASP A 121 23.55 -9.61 -2.73
C ASP A 121 22.14 -9.03 -2.81
N VAL A 122 21.97 -7.84 -2.24
CA VAL A 122 20.76 -7.04 -2.29
C VAL A 122 21.06 -5.78 -3.10
N VAL A 123 20.57 -5.76 -4.32
CA VAL A 123 20.78 -4.64 -5.26
C VAL A 123 19.93 -3.45 -4.89
N THR A 124 18.66 -3.71 -4.50
CA THR A 124 17.74 -2.67 -4.06
C THR A 124 16.96 -3.19 -2.86
N LYS A 125 16.86 -2.38 -1.81
CA LYS A 125 16.06 -2.72 -0.63
C LYS A 125 14.58 -2.78 -0.94
N GLY A 126 13.86 -3.69 -0.29
CA GLY A 126 12.42 -3.75 -0.27
C GLY A 126 11.85 -3.14 1.01
N TYR A 127 10.60 -2.71 0.95
CA TYR A 127 9.94 -2.04 2.06
C TYR A 127 8.47 -2.45 2.19
N THR A 128 8.02 -2.51 3.43
CA THR A 128 6.61 -2.61 3.80
C THR A 128 6.09 -1.24 4.26
N LEU A 129 4.82 -0.98 4.06
CA LEU A 129 4.11 0.15 4.65
C LEU A 129 2.95 -0.39 5.48
N ASP A 130 2.97 -0.09 6.78
CA ASP A 130 2.01 -0.60 7.76
C ASP A 130 1.84 -2.14 7.66
N GLY A 131 2.97 -2.85 7.50
CA GLY A 131 3.06 -4.31 7.41
C GLY A 131 2.70 -4.92 6.04
N LYS A 132 2.34 -4.11 5.04
CA LYS A 132 2.04 -4.58 3.68
C LYS A 132 3.20 -4.29 2.74
N PRO A 133 3.75 -5.29 2.01
CA PRO A 133 4.77 -5.05 1.02
C PRO A 133 4.27 -4.11 -0.07
N PHE A 134 5.05 -3.09 -0.39
CA PHE A 134 4.77 -2.17 -1.51
C PHE A 134 5.96 -1.99 -2.46
N ARG A 135 7.18 -2.36 -2.02
CA ARG A 135 8.39 -2.42 -2.83
C ARG A 135 9.16 -3.69 -2.46
N TYR A 136 9.35 -4.57 -3.42
CA TYR A 136 10.07 -5.80 -3.21
C TYR A 136 11.58 -5.59 -3.34
N PRO A 137 12.42 -6.21 -2.48
CA PRO A 137 13.86 -6.16 -2.62
C PRO A 137 14.29 -6.89 -3.88
N LYS A 138 15.21 -6.29 -4.63
CA LYS A 138 15.85 -6.93 -5.78
C LYS A 138 17.15 -7.57 -5.34
N ILE A 139 17.21 -8.88 -5.50
CA ILE A 139 18.30 -9.71 -4.98
C ILE A 139 19.01 -10.51 -6.07
N VAL A 140 20.25 -10.87 -5.76
CA VAL A 140 21.01 -11.89 -6.48
C VAL A 140 20.96 -13.17 -5.66
N LEU A 141 20.45 -14.25 -6.25
CA LEU A 141 20.28 -15.54 -5.58
C LEU A 141 21.42 -16.48 -5.97
N GLY A 142 22.02 -17.16 -4.98
CA GLY A 142 22.84 -18.33 -5.19
C GLY A 142 22.00 -19.58 -5.37
N LYS A 143 22.37 -20.46 -6.28
CA LYS A 143 21.73 -21.75 -6.51
C LYS A 143 22.76 -22.88 -6.68
#